data_bd77c6ccbb424ae01c2dfe78752aa4dd
#
_entry.id   bd77c6ccbb424ae01c2dfe78752aa4dd
#
_cell.length_a   1.000
_cell.length_b   1.000
_cell.length_c   1.000
_cell.angle_alpha   90.00
_cell.angle_beta   90.00
_cell.angle_gamma   90.00
#
_symmetry.space_group_name_H-M   'P 1'
#
loop_
_entity.id
_entity.type
_entity.pdbx_description
1 polymer ?
#
loop_
_entity_poly.entity_id
_entity_poly.type
_entity_poly.pdbx_seq_one_letter_code
_entity_poly.pdbx_strand_id
1 'polypeptide(L)'
;MIQKKSSSRSTISKGIIKVMGLFTGMQAFIILCSIIKMKLVALWLSSQGVGLFGIYNSTIETISTFTNLGLRQSAVRDISIHSQNASRLEVVIKVVRRWSVIAGLLGAIVISGLAPLLAQSVFDDWTRCWGFIALSLTMFFNALVMGEQSVLQATSKLKALAKGSFWGSFVGLLVSVPLFYYLREDSVVLSIIAYSVFVLMFTLLFGYGRTNEKIALSWGETIKQGKGFVKLGIYMSFASFITNVSHLLFMLFLNQEASTQEVGLFQAGYALVIRYAGLIFTAVGMEFFPRLSANSNSDYRVRLFVSHEIVLLLLVVTPMMILFLWARKWIVGLLYTPEFYAIIPFISWAIMCNIFKAVSWCMAFSIIAKGDGKYYVITEGVDAIIGLALNILFYKYWGLEGIGIAYILWFLSYCVIVGTVYFGKYKLRLSSEVYKTIVVSIVSTLLAYWVMDEMPMWLSIVVLPMGAMVFLRPLKRLWSRNKKSKSLLT
;
A
#
# COMPACT_ATOMS: atom_id res chain seq x y z
N MET A 1 6.51 43.07 -19.51
CA MET A 1 5.43 42.17 -18.94
C MET A 1 5.82 40.69 -18.88
N ILE A 2 6.84 40.23 -19.59
CA ILE A 2 7.26 38.82 -19.69
C ILE A 2 8.11 38.36 -18.49
N GLN A 3 8.89 39.22 -17.85
CA GLN A 3 9.72 38.87 -16.69
C GLN A 3 8.95 38.58 -15.40
N LYS A 4 7.74 39.14 -15.22
CA LYS A 4 6.91 38.90 -14.02
C LYS A 4 6.23 37.50 -14.00
N LYS A 5 6.06 36.86 -15.17
CA LYS A 5 5.48 35.50 -15.32
C LYS A 5 6.49 34.38 -14.99
N SER A 6 7.80 34.60 -15.19
CA SER A 6 8.82 33.58 -14.92
C SER A 6 9.13 33.45 -13.41
N SER A 7 9.14 34.60 -12.66
CA SER A 7 9.36 34.57 -11.22
C SER A 7 8.22 33.92 -10.45
N SER A 8 6.98 34.11 -10.89
CA SER A 8 5.79 33.46 -10.30
C SER A 8 5.79 31.94 -10.50
N ARG A 9 6.21 31.44 -11.67
CA ARG A 9 6.34 30.00 -11.90
C ARG A 9 7.43 29.33 -11.07
N SER A 10 8.57 29.98 -10.86
CA SER A 10 9.66 29.44 -10.03
C SER A 10 9.28 29.38 -8.55
N THR A 11 8.53 30.35 -8.05
CA THR A 11 8.05 30.40 -6.66
C THR A 11 6.97 29.34 -6.37
N ILE A 12 6.06 29.13 -7.32
CA ILE A 12 5.04 28.07 -7.26
C ILE A 12 5.70 26.69 -7.28
N SER A 13 6.67 26.46 -8.17
CA SER A 13 7.44 25.21 -8.25
C SER A 13 8.19 24.90 -6.94
N LYS A 14 8.88 25.89 -6.35
CA LYS A 14 9.58 25.72 -5.06
C LYS A 14 8.61 25.43 -3.90
N GLY A 15 7.43 26.04 -3.89
CA GLY A 15 6.39 25.78 -2.91
C GLY A 15 5.87 24.34 -2.99
N ILE A 16 5.60 23.85 -4.19
CA ILE A 16 5.13 22.47 -4.43
C ILE A 16 6.20 21.46 -4.01
N ILE A 17 7.46 21.66 -4.40
CA ILE A 17 8.57 20.76 -4.02
C ILE A 17 8.73 20.69 -2.50
N LYS A 18 8.64 21.84 -1.80
CA LYS A 18 8.72 21.88 -0.33
C LYS A 18 7.58 21.12 0.35
N VAL A 19 6.37 21.23 -0.19
CA VAL A 19 5.19 20.52 0.33
C VAL A 19 5.26 19.02 0.04
N MET A 20 5.71 18.64 -1.16
CA MET A 20 5.93 17.22 -1.50
C MET A 20 7.03 16.61 -0.61
N GLY A 21 8.14 17.32 -0.38
CA GLY A 21 9.19 16.86 0.53
C GLY A 21 8.69 16.67 1.96
N LEU A 22 7.86 17.58 2.45
CA LEU A 22 7.24 17.46 3.79
C LEU A 22 6.30 16.26 3.87
N PHE A 23 5.50 16.01 2.83
CA PHE A 23 4.59 14.86 2.78
C PHE A 23 5.37 13.54 2.70
N THR A 24 6.42 13.47 1.89
CA THR A 24 7.29 12.28 1.79
C THR A 24 8.01 12.01 3.12
N GLY A 25 8.54 13.05 3.76
CA GLY A 25 9.17 12.93 5.08
C GLY A 25 8.20 12.44 6.17
N MET A 26 6.96 12.92 6.14
CA MET A 26 5.91 12.43 7.02
C MET A 26 5.61 10.94 6.78
N GLN A 27 5.47 10.50 5.54
CA GLN A 27 5.24 9.09 5.22
C GLN A 27 6.40 8.21 5.69
N ALA A 28 7.64 8.65 5.47
CA ALA A 28 8.82 7.94 5.97
C ALA A 28 8.81 7.83 7.50
N PHE A 29 8.39 8.87 8.22
CA PHE A 29 8.28 8.84 9.67
C PHE A 29 7.17 7.88 10.16
N ILE A 30 6.00 7.89 9.53
CA ILE A 30 4.90 6.95 9.86
C ILE A 30 5.38 5.50 9.68
N ILE A 31 6.12 5.23 8.61
CA ILE A 31 6.72 3.91 8.37
C ILE A 31 7.71 3.55 9.47
N LEU A 32 8.58 4.49 9.86
CA LEU A 32 9.53 4.29 10.96
C LEU A 32 8.79 3.96 12.27
N CYS A 33 7.74 4.71 12.62
CA CYS A 33 6.89 4.40 13.77
C CYS A 33 6.26 3.00 13.67
N SER A 34 5.81 2.60 12.49
CA SER A 34 5.25 1.27 12.25
C SER A 34 6.30 0.17 12.43
N ILE A 35 7.52 0.38 11.95
CA ILE A 35 8.66 -0.54 12.13
C ILE A 35 8.99 -0.69 13.61
N ILE A 36 9.13 0.43 14.32
CA ILE A 36 9.41 0.43 15.77
C ILE A 36 8.29 -0.30 16.52
N LYS A 37 7.03 0.00 16.21
CA LYS A 37 5.88 -0.67 16.81
C LYS A 37 5.96 -2.19 16.59
N MET A 38 6.23 -2.64 15.37
CA MET A 38 6.30 -4.05 15.03
C MET A 38 7.49 -4.74 15.73
N LYS A 39 8.64 -4.05 15.87
CA LYS A 39 9.77 -4.54 16.65
C LYS A 39 9.40 -4.75 18.12
N LEU A 40 8.66 -3.81 18.73
CA LEU A 40 8.22 -3.91 20.12
C LEU A 40 7.20 -5.04 20.31
N VAL A 41 6.28 -5.22 19.37
CA VAL A 41 5.35 -6.35 19.35
C VAL A 41 6.14 -7.66 19.29
N ALA A 42 7.11 -7.78 18.38
CA ALA A 42 7.93 -8.98 18.28
C ALA A 42 8.77 -9.26 19.53
N LEU A 43 9.28 -8.21 20.20
CA LEU A 43 10.09 -8.34 21.43
C LEU A 43 9.28 -8.81 22.64
N TRP A 44 8.07 -8.29 22.82
CA TRP A 44 7.30 -8.53 24.06
C TRP A 44 6.18 -9.55 23.88
N LEU A 45 5.69 -9.72 22.65
CA LEU A 45 4.58 -10.62 22.33
C LEU A 45 4.98 -11.78 21.42
N SER A 46 6.25 -11.89 21.03
CA SER A 46 6.77 -12.91 20.11
C SER A 46 6.09 -12.90 18.72
N SER A 47 6.33 -13.93 17.92
CA SER A 47 5.69 -14.14 16.62
C SER A 47 4.17 -14.33 16.75
N GLN A 48 3.69 -14.90 17.86
CA GLN A 48 2.27 -15.02 18.15
C GLN A 48 1.59 -13.65 18.21
N GLY A 49 2.17 -12.69 18.93
CA GLY A 49 1.64 -11.32 18.99
C GLY A 49 1.67 -10.59 17.62
N VAL A 50 2.70 -10.82 16.82
CA VAL A 50 2.77 -10.31 15.44
C VAL A 50 1.65 -10.91 14.59
N GLY A 51 1.37 -12.22 14.77
CA GLY A 51 0.27 -12.91 14.11
C GLY A 51 -1.10 -12.34 14.47
N LEU A 52 -1.37 -12.19 15.78
CA LEU A 52 -2.60 -11.56 16.29
C LEU A 52 -2.79 -10.15 15.73
N PHE A 53 -1.73 -9.33 15.81
CA PHE A 53 -1.74 -7.99 15.26
C PHE A 53 -2.01 -7.97 13.75
N GLY A 54 -1.43 -8.92 13.02
CA GLY A 54 -1.64 -9.13 11.59
C GLY A 54 -3.08 -9.47 11.25
N ILE A 55 -3.66 -10.46 11.93
CA ILE A 55 -5.06 -10.90 11.71
C ILE A 55 -6.03 -9.75 11.97
N TYR A 56 -5.92 -9.08 13.13
CA TYR A 56 -6.82 -7.97 13.45
C TYR A 56 -6.71 -6.82 12.46
N ASN A 57 -5.50 -6.43 12.05
CA ASN A 57 -5.32 -5.37 11.04
C ASN A 57 -5.83 -5.78 9.67
N SER A 58 -5.60 -7.02 9.22
CA SER A 58 -6.12 -7.49 7.93
C SER A 58 -7.64 -7.58 7.93
N THR A 59 -8.26 -7.96 9.05
CA THR A 59 -9.72 -7.92 9.22
C THR A 59 -10.24 -6.49 9.09
N ILE A 60 -9.64 -5.53 9.82
CA ILE A 60 -9.99 -4.11 9.73
C ILE A 60 -9.82 -3.59 8.31
N GLU A 61 -8.70 -3.89 7.65
CA GLU A 61 -8.40 -3.43 6.30
C GLU A 61 -9.39 -3.99 5.28
N THR A 62 -9.72 -5.27 5.37
CA THR A 62 -10.68 -5.94 4.49
C THR A 62 -12.08 -5.31 4.62
N ILE A 63 -12.59 -5.22 5.85
CA ILE A 63 -13.93 -4.65 6.10
C ILE A 63 -13.94 -3.16 5.74
N SER A 64 -12.90 -2.39 6.11
CA SER A 64 -12.77 -0.97 5.78
C SER A 64 -12.81 -0.72 4.29
N THR A 65 -12.14 -1.56 3.49
CA THR A 65 -12.11 -1.40 2.04
C THR A 65 -13.50 -1.46 1.43
N PHE A 66 -14.36 -2.32 1.98
CA PHE A 66 -15.76 -2.42 1.56
C PHE A 66 -16.62 -1.28 2.15
N THR A 67 -16.55 -1.06 3.47
CA THR A 67 -17.47 -0.13 4.19
C THR A 67 -17.11 1.33 3.98
N ASN A 68 -15.88 1.66 3.68
CA ASN A 68 -15.44 3.02 3.34
C ASN A 68 -15.93 3.50 1.98
N LEU A 69 -16.54 2.62 1.16
CA LEU A 69 -17.22 2.98 -0.08
C LEU A 69 -16.36 3.83 -1.04
N GLY A 70 -15.03 3.68 -0.99
CA GLY A 70 -14.08 4.46 -1.79
C GLY A 70 -14.11 5.97 -1.52
N LEU A 71 -14.62 6.38 -0.37
CA LEU A 71 -14.77 7.79 0.03
C LEU A 71 -13.50 8.60 -0.13
N ARG A 72 -12.33 8.04 0.16
CA ARG A 72 -11.06 8.79 0.14
C ARG A 72 -10.78 9.42 -1.22
N GLN A 73 -10.86 8.64 -2.29
CA GLN A 73 -10.50 9.11 -3.63
C GLN A 73 -11.60 9.96 -4.26
N SER A 74 -12.86 9.53 -4.08
CA SER A 74 -14.02 10.23 -4.61
C SER A 74 -14.27 11.56 -3.89
N ALA A 75 -14.09 11.62 -2.56
CA ALA A 75 -14.22 12.85 -1.78
C ALA A 75 -13.14 13.88 -2.16
N VAL A 76 -11.88 13.46 -2.30
CA VAL A 76 -10.80 14.36 -2.74
C VAL A 76 -11.12 14.95 -4.10
N ARG A 77 -11.63 14.16 -5.05
CA ARG A 77 -12.04 14.63 -6.38
C ARG A 77 -13.17 15.65 -6.30
N ASP A 78 -14.26 15.31 -5.61
CA ASP A 78 -15.45 16.16 -5.53
C ASP A 78 -15.18 17.50 -4.83
N ILE A 79 -14.45 17.48 -3.71
CA ILE A 79 -14.03 18.70 -3.02
C ILE A 79 -13.14 19.56 -3.94
N SER A 80 -12.21 18.95 -4.68
CA SER A 80 -11.30 19.67 -5.58
C SER A 80 -12.02 20.35 -6.74
N ILE A 81 -13.05 19.72 -7.30
CA ILE A 81 -13.89 20.31 -8.38
C ILE A 81 -14.61 21.56 -7.88
N HIS A 82 -15.08 21.57 -6.64
CA HIS A 82 -15.84 22.67 -6.06
C HIS A 82 -14.98 23.70 -5.30
N SER A 83 -13.65 23.56 -5.37
CA SER A 83 -12.70 24.40 -4.60
C SER A 83 -12.78 25.90 -4.88
N GLN A 84 -13.28 26.31 -6.06
CA GLN A 84 -13.41 27.71 -6.45
C GLN A 84 -14.74 28.37 -5.99
N ASN A 85 -15.72 27.58 -5.53
CA ASN A 85 -17.02 28.07 -5.05
C ASN A 85 -17.15 27.79 -3.55
N ALA A 86 -16.92 28.83 -2.72
CA ALA A 86 -16.88 28.70 -1.27
C ALA A 86 -18.14 28.07 -0.66
N SER A 87 -19.33 28.49 -1.12
CA SER A 87 -20.61 27.97 -0.59
C SER A 87 -20.81 26.48 -0.93
N ARG A 88 -20.49 26.07 -2.16
CA ARG A 88 -20.56 24.68 -2.61
C ARG A 88 -19.51 23.82 -1.92
N LEU A 89 -18.29 24.36 -1.74
CA LEU A 89 -17.19 23.68 -1.07
C LEU A 89 -17.56 23.27 0.36
N GLU A 90 -18.15 24.19 1.14
CA GLU A 90 -18.58 23.91 2.51
C GLU A 90 -19.66 22.83 2.57
N VAL A 91 -20.62 22.86 1.64
CA VAL A 91 -21.66 21.81 1.53
C VAL A 91 -21.02 20.45 1.26
N VAL A 92 -20.12 20.36 0.29
CA VAL A 92 -19.44 19.10 -0.06
C VAL A 92 -18.62 18.57 1.11
N ILE A 93 -17.89 19.43 1.81
CA ILE A 93 -17.14 19.04 3.02
C ILE A 93 -18.07 18.47 4.08
N LYS A 94 -19.22 19.11 4.34
CA LYS A 94 -20.23 18.62 5.29
C LYS A 94 -20.80 17.26 4.86
N VAL A 95 -21.07 17.08 3.59
CA VAL A 95 -21.52 15.79 3.01
C VAL A 95 -20.46 14.71 3.25
N VAL A 96 -19.19 14.97 2.93
CA VAL A 96 -18.09 14.02 3.12
C VAL A 96 -17.94 13.60 4.59
N ARG A 97 -17.96 14.57 5.53
CA ARG A 97 -17.89 14.27 6.97
C ARG A 97 -19.04 13.38 7.44
N ARG A 98 -20.27 13.67 7.02
CA ARG A 98 -21.45 12.84 7.36
C ARG A 98 -21.37 11.44 6.75
N TRP A 99 -20.90 11.32 5.51
CA TRP A 99 -20.69 10.02 4.88
C TRP A 99 -19.58 9.23 5.57
N SER A 100 -18.55 9.88 6.11
CA SER A 100 -17.53 9.21 6.92
C SER A 100 -18.10 8.64 8.21
N VAL A 101 -19.07 9.34 8.85
CA VAL A 101 -19.83 8.81 10.01
C VAL A 101 -20.64 7.59 9.59
N ILE A 102 -21.39 7.67 8.48
CA ILE A 102 -22.18 6.54 7.95
C ILE A 102 -21.27 5.33 7.67
N ALA A 103 -20.15 5.55 6.97
CA ALA A 103 -19.19 4.51 6.65
C ALA A 103 -18.58 3.88 7.91
N GLY A 104 -18.25 4.69 8.91
CA GLY A 104 -17.75 4.24 10.20
C GLY A 104 -18.74 3.40 10.98
N LEU A 105 -20.00 3.83 11.04
CA LEU A 105 -21.09 3.08 11.67
C LEU A 105 -21.34 1.76 10.91
N LEU A 106 -21.37 1.79 9.58
CA LEU A 106 -21.50 0.58 8.76
C LEU A 106 -20.37 -0.40 9.06
N GLY A 107 -19.11 0.09 9.09
CA GLY A 107 -17.95 -0.73 9.43
C GLY A 107 -18.03 -1.33 10.83
N ALA A 108 -18.46 -0.53 11.82
CA ALA A 108 -18.64 -0.99 13.18
C ALA A 108 -19.72 -2.08 13.29
N ILE A 109 -20.85 -1.90 12.61
CA ILE A 109 -21.93 -2.89 12.58
C ILE A 109 -21.47 -4.18 11.91
N VAL A 110 -20.78 -4.09 10.77
CA VAL A 110 -20.32 -5.26 10.01
C VAL A 110 -19.31 -6.06 10.83
N ILE A 111 -18.28 -5.43 11.42
CA ILE A 111 -17.29 -6.16 12.22
C ILE A 111 -17.91 -6.76 13.47
N SER A 112 -18.82 -6.06 14.15
CA SER A 112 -19.53 -6.58 15.33
C SER A 112 -20.44 -7.75 14.98
N GLY A 113 -21.14 -7.70 13.83
CA GLY A 113 -21.97 -8.80 13.34
C GLY A 113 -21.16 -10.02 12.91
N LEU A 114 -19.95 -9.83 12.37
CA LEU A 114 -19.04 -10.90 11.98
C LEU A 114 -18.17 -11.39 13.15
N ALA A 115 -18.16 -10.70 14.30
CA ALA A 115 -17.29 -11.01 15.42
C ALA A 115 -17.39 -12.45 15.92
N PRO A 116 -18.58 -13.06 16.09
CA PRO A 116 -18.69 -14.46 16.49
C PRO A 116 -18.07 -15.42 15.47
N LEU A 117 -18.34 -15.19 14.19
CA LEU A 117 -17.80 -16.01 13.11
C LEU A 117 -16.27 -15.87 13.02
N LEU A 118 -15.74 -14.67 13.17
CA LEU A 118 -14.31 -14.41 13.16
C LEU A 118 -13.61 -15.02 14.39
N ALA A 119 -14.21 -14.91 15.58
CA ALA A 119 -13.66 -15.48 16.80
C ALA A 119 -13.56 -17.01 16.71
N GLN A 120 -14.62 -17.65 16.23
CA GLN A 120 -14.63 -19.10 16.01
C GLN A 120 -13.65 -19.54 14.91
N SER A 121 -13.63 -18.83 13.78
CA SER A 121 -12.75 -19.19 12.66
C SER A 121 -11.26 -18.93 12.93
N VAL A 122 -10.94 -17.95 13.80
CA VAL A 122 -9.54 -17.55 14.07
C VAL A 122 -8.99 -18.27 15.28
N PHE A 123 -9.76 -18.35 16.37
CA PHE A 123 -9.26 -18.77 17.67
C PHE A 123 -9.92 -20.04 18.21
N ASP A 124 -10.93 -20.53 17.53
CA ASP A 124 -11.81 -21.61 18.02
C ASP A 124 -12.35 -21.34 19.43
N ASP A 125 -12.52 -20.05 19.75
CA ASP A 125 -12.85 -19.56 21.09
C ASP A 125 -13.81 -18.38 21.02
N TRP A 126 -15.05 -18.58 21.45
CA TRP A 126 -16.09 -17.56 21.52
C TRP A 126 -15.77 -16.42 22.49
N THR A 127 -14.92 -16.63 23.48
CA THR A 127 -14.57 -15.60 24.46
C THR A 127 -13.83 -14.44 23.81
N ARG A 128 -13.09 -14.70 22.73
CA ARG A 128 -12.35 -13.68 21.97
C ARG A 128 -13.23 -12.83 21.03
N CYS A 129 -14.53 -13.11 20.97
CA CYS A 129 -15.51 -12.28 20.25
C CYS A 129 -15.47 -10.82 20.71
N TRP A 130 -15.27 -10.57 22.00
CA TRP A 130 -15.18 -9.21 22.54
C TRP A 130 -14.04 -8.40 21.94
N GLY A 131 -12.94 -9.05 21.56
CA GLY A 131 -11.82 -8.39 20.87
C GLY A 131 -12.25 -7.81 19.52
N PHE A 132 -12.97 -8.58 18.70
CA PHE A 132 -13.50 -8.11 17.42
C PHE A 132 -14.60 -7.05 17.60
N ILE A 133 -15.46 -7.18 18.60
CA ILE A 133 -16.46 -6.15 18.92
C ILE A 133 -15.76 -4.85 19.32
N ALA A 134 -14.71 -4.88 20.14
CA ALA A 134 -13.96 -3.70 20.53
C ALA A 134 -13.30 -3.00 19.32
N LEU A 135 -12.87 -3.77 18.29
CA LEU A 135 -12.33 -3.21 17.05
C LEU A 135 -13.37 -2.41 16.23
N SER A 136 -14.66 -2.51 16.55
CA SER A 136 -15.69 -1.66 15.94
C SER A 136 -15.41 -0.17 16.18
N LEU A 137 -14.84 0.18 17.33
CA LEU A 137 -14.38 1.54 17.63
C LEU A 137 -13.27 1.99 16.66
N THR A 138 -12.34 1.10 16.37
CA THR A 138 -11.26 1.37 15.39
C THR A 138 -11.84 1.63 14.00
N MET A 139 -12.81 0.82 13.57
CA MET A 139 -13.50 1.02 12.29
C MET A 139 -14.14 2.40 12.20
N PHE A 140 -14.85 2.78 13.25
CA PHE A 140 -15.50 4.09 13.34
C PHE A 140 -14.49 5.24 13.28
N PHE A 141 -13.45 5.19 14.13
CA PHE A 141 -12.43 6.24 14.16
C PHE A 141 -11.64 6.35 12.87
N ASN A 142 -11.26 5.22 12.26
CA ASN A 142 -10.52 5.21 10.99
C ASN A 142 -11.33 5.82 9.83
N ALA A 143 -12.65 5.59 9.78
CA ALA A 143 -13.50 6.21 8.77
C ALA A 143 -13.57 7.74 8.95
N LEU A 144 -13.64 8.23 10.19
CA LEU A 144 -13.60 9.68 10.49
C LEU A 144 -12.24 10.30 10.11
N VAL A 145 -11.12 9.61 10.46
CA VAL A 145 -9.77 10.03 10.06
C VAL A 145 -9.68 10.16 8.55
N MET A 146 -10.16 9.16 7.82
CA MET A 146 -10.13 9.14 6.36
C MET A 146 -10.90 10.31 5.75
N GLY A 147 -12.08 10.62 6.29
CA GLY A 147 -12.89 11.77 5.85
C GLY A 147 -12.16 13.09 6.05
N GLU A 148 -11.65 13.36 7.26
CA GLU A 148 -10.91 14.59 7.55
C GLU A 148 -9.60 14.70 6.75
N GLN A 149 -8.86 13.60 6.60
CA GLN A 149 -7.65 13.58 5.76
C GLN A 149 -7.97 13.88 4.29
N SER A 150 -9.11 13.39 3.78
CA SER A 150 -9.57 13.71 2.41
C SER A 150 -9.88 15.19 2.25
N VAL A 151 -10.53 15.80 3.24
CA VAL A 151 -10.81 17.24 3.26
C VAL A 151 -9.51 18.06 3.29
N LEU A 152 -8.57 17.70 4.17
CA LEU A 152 -7.27 18.39 4.27
C LEU A 152 -6.45 18.26 3.00
N GLN A 153 -6.47 17.09 2.36
CA GLN A 153 -5.78 16.83 1.10
C GLN A 153 -6.38 17.67 -0.04
N ALA A 154 -7.70 17.63 -0.21
CA ALA A 154 -8.40 18.34 -1.28
C ALA A 154 -8.36 19.87 -1.13
N THR A 155 -8.33 20.37 0.10
CA THR A 155 -8.20 21.82 0.39
C THR A 155 -6.73 22.29 0.44
N SER A 156 -5.79 21.42 0.02
CA SER A 156 -4.33 21.72 0.00
C SER A 156 -3.75 22.10 1.38
N LYS A 157 -4.41 21.71 2.48
CA LYS A 157 -3.92 21.90 3.86
C LYS A 157 -2.92 20.79 4.25
N LEU A 158 -1.96 20.50 3.37
CA LEU A 158 -1.04 19.37 3.52
C LEU A 158 -0.13 19.47 4.75
N LYS A 159 0.15 20.67 5.25
CA LYS A 159 0.90 20.86 6.51
C LYS A 159 0.10 20.39 7.72
N ALA A 160 -1.20 20.67 7.76
CA ALA A 160 -2.08 20.21 8.82
C ALA A 160 -2.24 18.68 8.79
N LEU A 161 -2.44 18.11 7.60
CA LEU A 161 -2.45 16.68 7.36
C LEU A 161 -1.16 16.01 7.86
N ALA A 162 0.00 16.58 7.51
CA ALA A 162 1.30 16.07 7.93
C ALA A 162 1.47 16.10 9.46
N LYS A 163 1.14 17.23 10.10
CA LYS A 163 1.24 17.37 11.57
C LYS A 163 0.28 16.41 12.29
N GLY A 164 -0.96 16.29 11.82
CA GLY A 164 -1.96 15.40 12.41
C GLY A 164 -1.51 13.94 12.35
N SER A 165 -1.09 13.48 11.19
CA SER A 165 -0.60 12.12 11.00
C SER A 165 0.69 11.84 11.78
N PHE A 166 1.64 12.80 11.80
CA PHE A 166 2.90 12.69 12.55
C PHE A 166 2.64 12.51 14.05
N TRP A 167 1.96 13.48 14.67
CA TRP A 167 1.71 13.45 16.10
C TRP A 167 0.77 12.30 16.51
N GLY A 168 -0.23 12.00 15.68
CA GLY A 168 -1.12 10.87 15.90
C GLY A 168 -0.36 9.55 15.92
N SER A 169 0.52 9.31 14.94
CA SER A 169 1.32 8.10 14.89
C SER A 169 2.36 8.02 16.00
N PHE A 170 3.00 9.14 16.33
CA PHE A 170 4.01 9.20 17.39
C PHE A 170 3.41 8.95 18.78
N VAL A 171 2.34 9.66 19.14
CA VAL A 171 1.68 9.48 20.43
C VAL A 171 1.00 8.11 20.50
N GLY A 172 0.39 7.64 19.39
CA GLY A 172 -0.16 6.31 19.31
C GLY A 172 0.89 5.21 19.53
N LEU A 173 2.13 5.40 19.04
CA LEU A 173 3.25 4.52 19.34
C LEU A 173 3.62 4.60 20.83
N LEU A 174 3.82 5.80 21.39
CA LEU A 174 4.21 5.99 22.78
C LEU A 174 3.21 5.33 23.76
N VAL A 175 1.91 5.46 23.49
CA VAL A 175 0.86 4.84 24.32
C VAL A 175 0.84 3.31 24.13
N SER A 176 1.18 2.81 22.95
CA SER A 176 1.24 1.37 22.71
C SER A 176 2.39 0.70 23.46
N VAL A 177 3.48 1.42 23.76
CA VAL A 177 4.66 0.87 24.48
C VAL A 177 4.28 0.30 25.85
N PRO A 178 3.70 1.07 26.80
CA PRO A 178 3.31 0.51 28.10
C PRO A 178 2.22 -0.56 27.97
N LEU A 179 1.32 -0.45 27.02
CA LEU A 179 0.29 -1.46 26.79
C LEU A 179 0.94 -2.81 26.47
N PHE A 180 1.88 -2.88 25.51
CA PHE A 180 2.58 -4.12 25.16
C PHE A 180 3.40 -4.69 26.31
N TYR A 181 4.02 -3.84 27.13
CA TYR A 181 4.82 -4.28 28.24
C TYR A 181 4.00 -4.90 29.39
N TYR A 182 2.90 -4.24 29.78
CA TYR A 182 2.10 -4.67 30.93
C TYR A 182 1.00 -5.68 30.61
N LEU A 183 0.29 -5.50 29.49
CA LEU A 183 -0.90 -6.31 29.15
C LEU A 183 -0.61 -7.43 28.14
N ARG A 184 0.60 -7.48 27.60
CA ARG A 184 1.01 -8.53 26.68
C ARG A 184 0.01 -8.71 25.51
N GLU A 185 -0.47 -9.93 25.26
CA GLU A 185 -1.36 -10.26 24.15
C GLU A 185 -2.69 -9.50 24.17
N ASP A 186 -3.26 -9.27 25.35
CA ASP A 186 -4.51 -8.51 25.52
C ASP A 186 -4.38 -7.05 25.12
N SER A 187 -3.16 -6.54 25.07
CA SER A 187 -2.86 -5.18 24.62
C SER A 187 -3.04 -4.96 23.13
N VAL A 188 -3.04 -6.01 22.32
CA VAL A 188 -3.05 -5.89 20.85
C VAL A 188 -4.26 -5.08 20.38
N VAL A 189 -5.46 -5.46 20.80
CA VAL A 189 -6.72 -4.77 20.47
C VAL A 189 -6.70 -3.34 21.00
N LEU A 190 -6.33 -3.15 22.27
CA LEU A 190 -6.27 -1.83 22.91
C LEU A 190 -5.28 -0.89 22.21
N SER A 191 -4.13 -1.41 21.78
CA SER A 191 -3.10 -0.63 21.06
C SER A 191 -3.57 -0.18 19.67
N ILE A 192 -4.38 -1.00 18.99
CA ILE A 192 -5.00 -0.66 17.70
C ILE A 192 -6.04 0.45 17.88
N ILE A 193 -6.89 0.32 18.91
CA ILE A 193 -7.91 1.34 19.23
C ILE A 193 -7.24 2.65 19.63
N ALA A 194 -6.28 2.62 20.57
CA ALA A 194 -5.56 3.80 21.03
C ALA A 194 -4.87 4.54 19.87
N TYR A 195 -4.21 3.81 18.97
CA TYR A 195 -3.61 4.39 17.77
C TYR A 195 -4.64 5.15 16.92
N SER A 196 -5.79 4.55 16.66
CA SER A 196 -6.86 5.17 15.85
C SER A 196 -7.44 6.43 16.53
N VAL A 197 -7.61 6.38 17.85
CA VAL A 197 -8.08 7.54 18.65
C VAL A 197 -7.09 8.70 18.55
N PHE A 198 -5.80 8.46 18.76
CA PHE A 198 -4.79 9.52 18.71
C PHE A 198 -4.61 10.08 17.31
N VAL A 199 -4.65 9.24 16.27
CA VAL A 199 -4.61 9.73 14.89
C VAL A 199 -5.83 10.60 14.59
N LEU A 200 -7.04 10.23 15.04
CA LEU A 200 -8.22 11.06 14.89
C LEU A 200 -8.09 12.37 15.65
N MET A 201 -7.72 12.31 16.92
CA MET A 201 -7.59 13.48 17.79
C MET A 201 -6.62 14.52 17.17
N PHE A 202 -5.42 14.10 16.79
CA PHE A 202 -4.46 15.03 16.21
C PHE A 202 -4.83 15.48 14.80
N THR A 203 -5.50 14.63 14.00
CA THR A 203 -6.03 15.06 12.70
C THR A 203 -7.06 16.16 12.87
N LEU A 204 -7.96 16.06 13.85
CA LEU A 204 -8.93 17.09 14.18
C LEU A 204 -8.26 18.34 14.75
N LEU A 205 -7.36 18.20 15.72
CA LEU A 205 -6.66 19.34 16.34
C LEU A 205 -5.92 20.22 15.33
N PHE A 206 -5.17 19.61 14.39
CA PHE A 206 -4.44 20.35 13.39
C PHE A 206 -5.27 20.67 12.14
N GLY A 207 -6.34 19.91 11.91
CA GLY A 207 -7.27 20.09 10.80
C GLY A 207 -8.32 21.18 11.03
N TYR A 208 -8.55 21.56 12.28
CA TYR A 208 -9.61 22.47 12.66
C TYR A 208 -9.39 23.88 12.08
N GLY A 209 -9.82 24.05 10.85
CA GLY A 209 -9.99 25.35 10.20
C GLY A 209 -11.49 25.55 10.01
N ARG A 210 -12.02 26.61 10.62
CA ARG A 210 -13.43 27.01 10.64
C ARG A 210 -14.13 26.74 9.31
N THR A 211 -14.82 25.63 9.19
CA THR A 211 -15.96 25.53 8.28
C THR A 211 -17.12 26.17 9.00
N ASN A 212 -17.81 27.10 8.34
CA ASN A 212 -19.00 27.71 8.90
C ASN A 212 -20.04 26.59 9.17
N GLU A 213 -20.23 26.21 10.43
CA GLU A 213 -21.18 25.15 10.82
C GLU A 213 -22.65 25.51 10.52
N LYS A 214 -22.92 26.73 10.08
CA LYS A 214 -24.26 27.30 9.88
C LYS A 214 -25.02 26.79 8.64
N ILE A 215 -24.43 25.91 7.82
CA ILE A 215 -25.14 25.37 6.65
C ILE A 215 -26.16 24.34 7.13
N ALA A 216 -27.44 24.69 7.09
CA ALA A 216 -28.54 23.77 7.33
C ALA A 216 -28.61 22.77 6.15
N LEU A 217 -28.14 21.54 6.34
CA LEU A 217 -28.26 20.44 5.39
C LEU A 217 -29.03 19.30 6.04
N SER A 218 -30.10 18.82 5.42
CA SER A 218 -30.87 17.68 5.94
C SER A 218 -30.10 16.36 5.69
N TRP A 219 -30.41 15.30 6.41
CA TRP A 219 -29.82 13.98 6.17
C TRP A 219 -30.22 13.41 4.81
N GLY A 220 -31.46 13.64 4.37
CA GLY A 220 -31.95 13.23 3.03
C GLY A 220 -31.15 13.88 1.90
N GLU A 221 -30.86 15.18 2.03
CA GLU A 221 -30.01 15.91 1.06
C GLU A 221 -28.57 15.39 1.09
N THR A 222 -28.03 15.06 2.27
CA THR A 222 -26.70 14.45 2.40
C THR A 222 -26.59 13.15 1.62
N ILE A 223 -27.59 12.25 1.76
CA ILE A 223 -27.64 10.99 1.04
C ILE A 223 -27.77 11.22 -0.47
N LYS A 224 -28.67 12.12 -0.88
CA LYS A 224 -28.91 12.43 -2.30
C LYS A 224 -27.66 13.01 -2.98
N GLN A 225 -26.98 13.95 -2.33
CA GLN A 225 -25.77 14.58 -2.87
C GLN A 225 -24.58 13.63 -2.85
N GLY A 226 -24.50 12.73 -1.86
CA GLY A 226 -23.41 11.75 -1.73
C GLY A 226 -23.50 10.56 -2.69
N LYS A 227 -24.69 10.24 -3.23
CA LYS A 227 -24.87 9.06 -4.12
C LYS A 227 -23.88 9.01 -5.29
N GLY A 228 -23.57 10.15 -5.90
CA GLY A 228 -22.70 10.22 -7.08
C GLY A 228 -21.26 9.76 -6.78
N PHE A 229 -20.67 10.30 -5.71
CA PHE A 229 -19.29 9.94 -5.38
C PHE A 229 -19.17 8.57 -4.70
N VAL A 230 -20.19 8.14 -3.94
CA VAL A 230 -20.23 6.80 -3.34
C VAL A 230 -20.28 5.72 -4.43
N LYS A 231 -21.11 5.87 -5.47
CA LYS A 231 -21.17 4.93 -6.57
C LYS A 231 -19.82 4.75 -7.26
N LEU A 232 -19.12 5.85 -7.52
CA LEU A 232 -17.76 5.80 -8.12
C LEU A 232 -16.77 5.12 -7.16
N GLY A 233 -16.85 5.43 -5.88
CA GLY A 233 -15.98 4.87 -4.85
C GLY A 233 -16.11 3.36 -4.70
N ILE A 234 -17.34 2.82 -4.76
CA ILE A 234 -17.60 1.38 -4.68
C ILE A 234 -16.85 0.62 -5.81
N TYR A 235 -16.94 1.10 -7.05
CA TYR A 235 -16.24 0.45 -8.17
C TYR A 235 -14.71 0.43 -7.95
N MET A 236 -14.14 1.54 -7.46
CA MET A 236 -12.70 1.61 -7.22
C MET A 236 -12.24 0.73 -6.05
N SER A 237 -13.09 0.54 -5.04
CA SER A 237 -12.77 -0.25 -3.85
C SER A 237 -12.97 -1.74 -4.07
N PHE A 238 -13.78 -2.15 -5.03
CA PHE A 238 -14.16 -3.55 -5.21
C PHE A 238 -12.96 -4.45 -5.57
N ALA A 239 -12.08 -3.99 -6.44
CA ALA A 239 -10.85 -4.72 -6.77
C ALA A 239 -9.95 -4.91 -5.53
N SER A 240 -9.71 -3.83 -4.79
CA SER A 240 -8.93 -3.88 -3.55
C SER A 240 -9.58 -4.76 -2.47
N PHE A 241 -10.92 -4.79 -2.42
CA PHE A 241 -11.66 -5.65 -1.50
C PHE A 241 -11.39 -7.13 -1.80
N ILE A 242 -11.46 -7.56 -3.06
CA ILE A 242 -11.18 -8.95 -3.45
C ILE A 242 -9.76 -9.35 -3.03
N THR A 243 -8.77 -8.49 -3.29
CA THR A 243 -7.37 -8.74 -2.91
C THR A 243 -7.21 -8.85 -1.39
N ASN A 244 -7.84 -7.97 -0.61
CA ASN A 244 -7.78 -8.00 0.84
C ASN A 244 -8.50 -9.21 1.43
N VAL A 245 -9.65 -9.61 0.88
CA VAL A 245 -10.35 -10.84 1.25
C VAL A 245 -9.44 -12.05 1.01
N SER A 246 -8.83 -12.13 -0.16
CA SER A 246 -7.93 -13.23 -0.51
C SER A 246 -6.75 -13.32 0.48
N HIS A 247 -6.16 -12.19 0.84
CA HIS A 247 -5.09 -12.14 1.84
C HIS A 247 -5.56 -12.56 3.24
N LEU A 248 -6.74 -12.09 3.67
CA LEU A 248 -7.33 -12.49 4.94
C LEU A 248 -7.64 -13.99 4.98
N LEU A 249 -8.26 -14.52 3.93
CA LEU A 249 -8.55 -15.96 3.83
C LEU A 249 -7.29 -16.81 3.92
N PHE A 250 -6.20 -16.36 3.29
CA PHE A 250 -4.92 -17.06 3.42
C PHE A 250 -4.37 -17.03 4.85
N MET A 251 -4.50 -15.91 5.55
CA MET A 251 -4.09 -15.82 6.96
C MET A 251 -4.94 -16.70 7.87
N LEU A 252 -6.26 -16.76 7.64
CA LEU A 252 -7.15 -17.66 8.38
C LEU A 252 -6.79 -19.12 8.13
N PHE A 253 -6.51 -19.47 6.88
CA PHE A 253 -6.02 -20.80 6.52
C PHE A 253 -4.71 -21.15 7.26
N LEU A 254 -3.71 -20.25 7.26
CA LEU A 254 -2.46 -20.47 7.98
C LEU A 254 -2.68 -20.65 9.49
N ASN A 255 -3.58 -19.86 10.06
CA ASN A 255 -3.88 -19.93 11.49
C ASN A 255 -4.54 -21.26 11.88
N GLN A 256 -5.42 -21.78 11.04
CA GLN A 256 -6.10 -23.07 11.26
C GLN A 256 -5.21 -24.28 10.97
N GLU A 257 -4.42 -24.22 9.87
CA GLU A 257 -3.57 -25.35 9.47
C GLU A 257 -2.33 -25.51 10.36
N ALA A 258 -1.78 -24.40 10.85
CA ALA A 258 -0.56 -24.37 11.64
C ALA A 258 -0.76 -23.69 12.99
N SER A 259 -0.59 -22.36 13.03
CA SER A 259 -0.72 -21.59 14.28
C SER A 259 -0.73 -20.09 14.04
N THR A 260 -1.15 -19.32 15.05
CA THR A 260 -1.02 -17.86 15.06
C THR A 260 0.46 -17.42 14.98
N GLN A 261 1.39 -18.21 15.48
CA GLN A 261 2.83 -17.97 15.36
C GLN A 261 3.28 -17.98 13.90
N GLU A 262 2.83 -18.97 13.12
CA GLU A 262 3.13 -19.07 11.69
C GLU A 262 2.56 -17.89 10.90
N VAL A 263 1.35 -17.43 11.24
CA VAL A 263 0.78 -16.20 10.70
C VAL A 263 1.67 -15.00 11.01
N GLY A 264 2.27 -14.94 12.20
CA GLY A 264 3.20 -13.88 12.58
C GLY A 264 4.46 -13.89 11.73
N LEU A 265 5.05 -15.06 11.50
CA LEU A 265 6.19 -15.24 10.62
C LEU A 265 5.86 -14.82 9.18
N PHE A 266 4.73 -15.29 8.65
CA PHE A 266 4.24 -14.88 7.34
C PHE A 266 4.06 -13.36 7.23
N GLN A 267 3.40 -12.74 8.21
CA GLN A 267 3.15 -11.29 8.22
C GLN A 267 4.44 -10.47 8.25
N ALA A 268 5.45 -10.93 9.02
CA ALA A 268 6.75 -10.27 9.04
C ALA A 268 7.43 -10.33 7.66
N GLY A 269 7.45 -11.50 7.04
CA GLY A 269 8.02 -11.65 5.69
C GLY A 269 7.24 -10.89 4.62
N TYR A 270 5.91 -10.94 4.67
CA TYR A 270 5.03 -10.16 3.79
C TYR A 270 5.30 -8.65 3.87
N ALA A 271 5.47 -8.12 5.08
CA ALA A 271 5.79 -6.72 5.28
C ALA A 271 7.13 -6.34 4.61
N LEU A 272 8.15 -7.16 4.77
CA LEU A 272 9.47 -6.92 4.18
C LEU A 272 9.44 -6.95 2.65
N VAL A 273 8.76 -7.94 2.07
CA VAL A 273 8.78 -8.19 0.61
C VAL A 273 7.78 -7.34 -0.16
N ILE A 274 6.56 -7.17 0.37
CA ILE A 274 5.44 -6.57 -0.35
C ILE A 274 5.14 -5.15 0.11
N ARG A 275 4.99 -4.91 1.43
CA ARG A 275 4.61 -3.58 1.93
C ARG A 275 5.71 -2.55 1.75
N TYR A 276 6.94 -2.87 2.14
CA TYR A 276 8.04 -1.89 2.04
C TYR A 276 8.50 -1.70 0.60
N ALA A 277 8.60 -2.77 -0.19
CA ALA A 277 8.84 -2.63 -1.63
C ALA A 277 7.71 -1.85 -2.34
N GLY A 278 6.47 -2.01 -1.88
CA GLY A 278 5.29 -1.30 -2.40
C GLY A 278 5.40 0.22 -2.36
N LEU A 279 6.22 0.78 -1.48
CA LEU A 279 6.46 2.23 -1.38
C LEU A 279 7.09 2.80 -2.65
N ILE A 280 7.97 2.03 -3.30
CA ILE A 280 8.60 2.44 -4.56
C ILE A 280 7.53 2.52 -5.65
N PHE A 281 6.70 1.50 -5.75
CA PHE A 281 5.60 1.46 -6.71
C PHE A 281 4.62 2.60 -6.49
N THR A 282 4.30 2.92 -5.24
CA THR A 282 3.44 4.06 -4.89
C THR A 282 4.07 5.38 -5.30
N ALA A 283 5.36 5.59 -5.02
CA ALA A 283 6.07 6.82 -5.38
C ALA A 283 6.14 7.02 -6.90
N VAL A 284 6.42 5.96 -7.64
CA VAL A 284 6.45 5.98 -9.11
C VAL A 284 5.05 6.18 -9.68
N GLY A 285 4.04 5.54 -9.11
CA GLY A 285 2.64 5.63 -9.56
C GLY A 285 2.06 7.04 -9.49
N MET A 286 2.49 7.85 -8.53
CA MET A 286 2.04 9.24 -8.41
C MET A 286 2.41 10.10 -9.62
N GLU A 287 3.52 9.82 -10.31
CA GLU A 287 3.91 10.52 -11.54
C GLU A 287 3.45 9.78 -12.80
N PHE A 288 3.59 8.46 -12.80
CA PHE A 288 3.34 7.61 -13.96
C PHE A 288 1.86 7.61 -14.37
N PHE A 289 0.94 7.42 -13.43
CA PHE A 289 -0.49 7.27 -13.74
C PHE A 289 -1.12 8.51 -14.38
N PRO A 290 -0.94 9.75 -13.86
CA PRO A 290 -1.47 10.95 -14.51
C PRO A 290 -0.91 11.16 -15.93
N ARG A 291 0.39 10.91 -16.11
CA ARG A 291 1.06 11.03 -17.41
C ARG A 291 0.54 10.01 -18.42
N LEU A 292 0.32 8.76 -17.97
CA LEU A 292 -0.25 7.70 -18.80
C LEU A 292 -1.70 8.02 -19.19
N SER A 293 -2.51 8.44 -18.22
CA SER A 293 -3.93 8.77 -18.42
C SER A 293 -4.13 9.94 -19.40
N ALA A 294 -3.29 10.98 -19.29
CA ALA A 294 -3.32 12.12 -20.23
C ALA A 294 -3.00 11.73 -21.68
N ASN A 295 -2.37 10.58 -21.91
CA ASN A 295 -1.96 10.10 -23.22
C ASN A 295 -2.65 8.78 -23.63
N SER A 296 -3.69 8.37 -22.91
CA SER A 296 -4.37 7.07 -23.07
C SER A 296 -5.00 6.85 -24.47
N ASN A 297 -5.31 7.92 -25.18
CA ASN A 297 -5.87 7.88 -26.54
C ASN A 297 -4.84 7.51 -27.62
N SER A 298 -3.54 7.53 -27.32
CA SER A 298 -2.48 7.20 -28.29
C SER A 298 -1.77 5.91 -27.91
N ASP A 299 -2.05 4.83 -28.62
CA ASP A 299 -1.44 3.51 -28.38
C ASP A 299 0.09 3.56 -28.47
N TYR A 300 0.64 4.38 -29.37
CA TYR A 300 2.08 4.59 -29.47
C TYR A 300 2.67 5.19 -28.18
N ARG A 301 2.02 6.22 -27.61
CA ARG A 301 2.46 6.87 -26.37
C ARG A 301 2.31 5.95 -25.15
N VAL A 302 1.17 5.23 -25.07
CA VAL A 302 0.94 4.25 -24.01
C VAL A 302 2.03 3.19 -24.03
N ARG A 303 2.33 2.61 -25.19
CA ARG A 303 3.42 1.63 -25.39
C ARG A 303 4.77 2.19 -24.93
N LEU A 304 5.09 3.43 -25.35
CA LEU A 304 6.37 4.06 -25.01
C LEU A 304 6.48 4.29 -23.50
N PHE A 305 5.45 4.84 -22.86
CA PHE A 305 5.45 5.14 -21.42
C PHE A 305 5.49 3.86 -20.60
N VAL A 306 4.66 2.87 -20.90
CA VAL A 306 4.66 1.59 -20.17
C VAL A 306 6.03 0.90 -20.31
N SER A 307 6.59 0.80 -21.52
CA SER A 307 7.91 0.18 -21.71
C SER A 307 9.03 0.92 -20.98
N HIS A 308 9.02 2.25 -21.02
CA HIS A 308 10.01 3.08 -20.31
C HIS A 308 9.90 2.91 -18.79
N GLU A 309 8.68 2.88 -18.26
CA GLU A 309 8.45 2.77 -16.82
C GLU A 309 8.83 1.40 -16.27
N ILE A 310 8.55 0.31 -17.00
CA ILE A 310 9.01 -1.04 -16.64
C ILE A 310 10.55 -1.07 -16.55
N VAL A 311 11.25 -0.56 -17.56
CA VAL A 311 12.72 -0.52 -17.55
C VAL A 311 13.23 0.29 -16.35
N LEU A 312 12.64 1.47 -16.09
CA LEU A 312 13.03 2.32 -14.98
C LEU A 312 12.81 1.62 -13.63
N LEU A 313 11.63 1.00 -13.42
CA LEU A 313 11.33 0.25 -12.20
C LEU A 313 12.30 -0.92 -12.02
N LEU A 314 12.57 -1.71 -13.04
CA LEU A 314 13.51 -2.83 -12.96
C LEU A 314 14.94 -2.37 -12.63
N LEU A 315 15.39 -1.24 -13.19
CA LEU A 315 16.69 -0.65 -12.88
C LEU A 315 16.82 -0.15 -11.44
N VAL A 316 15.70 0.15 -10.78
CA VAL A 316 15.68 0.55 -9.36
C VAL A 316 15.47 -0.65 -8.44
N VAL A 317 14.49 -1.49 -8.77
CA VAL A 317 14.07 -2.62 -7.92
C VAL A 317 15.13 -3.71 -7.88
N THR A 318 15.78 -4.02 -9.01
CA THR A 318 16.76 -5.12 -9.06
C THR A 318 17.97 -4.91 -8.14
N PRO A 319 18.66 -3.75 -8.16
CA PRO A 319 19.74 -3.48 -7.19
C PRO A 319 19.27 -3.52 -5.75
N MET A 320 18.05 -3.05 -5.48
CA MET A 320 17.48 -3.12 -4.13
C MET A 320 17.24 -4.56 -3.69
N MET A 321 16.75 -5.43 -4.58
CA MET A 321 16.57 -6.86 -4.29
C MET A 321 17.90 -7.55 -3.99
N ILE A 322 18.95 -7.25 -4.77
CA ILE A 322 20.29 -7.76 -4.54
C ILE A 322 20.82 -7.29 -3.18
N LEU A 323 20.66 -6.01 -2.85
CA LEU A 323 21.04 -5.46 -1.54
C LEU A 323 20.23 -6.08 -0.42
N PHE A 324 18.94 -6.30 -0.62
CA PHE A 324 18.06 -6.96 0.35
C PHE A 324 18.49 -8.40 0.61
N LEU A 325 18.79 -9.18 -0.44
CA LEU A 325 19.28 -10.54 -0.30
C LEU A 325 20.58 -10.61 0.49
N TRP A 326 21.48 -9.66 0.28
CA TRP A 326 22.71 -9.55 1.07
C TRP A 326 22.44 -9.20 2.53
N ALA A 327 21.58 -8.23 2.78
CA ALA A 327 21.31 -7.72 4.11
C ALA A 327 20.20 -8.50 4.86
N ARG A 328 19.57 -9.52 4.25
CA ARG A 328 18.37 -10.20 4.79
C ARG A 328 18.49 -10.65 6.23
N LYS A 329 19.62 -11.29 6.61
CA LYS A 329 19.87 -11.74 8.00
C LYS A 329 19.96 -10.55 8.96
N TRP A 330 20.63 -9.48 8.56
CA TRP A 330 20.78 -8.27 9.37
C TRP A 330 19.46 -7.50 9.49
N ILE A 331 18.70 -7.42 8.40
CA ILE A 331 17.38 -6.78 8.39
C ILE A 331 16.45 -7.51 9.37
N VAL A 332 16.39 -8.84 9.29
CA VAL A 332 15.53 -9.64 10.17
C VAL A 332 15.99 -9.49 11.62
N GLY A 333 17.28 -9.62 11.93
CA GLY A 333 17.80 -9.47 13.29
C GLY A 333 17.64 -8.06 13.87
N LEU A 334 17.73 -7.02 13.01
CA LEU A 334 17.47 -5.63 13.41
C LEU A 334 15.99 -5.36 13.72
N LEU A 335 15.10 -5.89 12.87
CA LEU A 335 13.67 -5.57 12.94
C LEU A 335 12.87 -6.49 13.83
N TYR A 336 13.32 -7.73 14.00
CA TYR A 336 12.59 -8.79 14.73
C TYR A 336 13.49 -9.48 15.76
N THR A 337 12.96 -10.52 16.40
CA THR A 337 13.66 -11.40 17.35
C THR A 337 14.28 -12.60 16.63
N PRO A 338 15.19 -13.37 17.26
CA PRO A 338 15.85 -14.51 16.62
C PRO A 338 14.90 -15.59 16.06
N GLU A 339 13.72 -15.77 16.62
CA GLU A 339 12.72 -16.72 16.12
C GLU A 339 12.29 -16.42 14.68
N PHE A 340 12.34 -15.15 14.26
CA PHE A 340 11.99 -14.73 12.90
C PHE A 340 13.06 -15.06 11.86
N TYR A 341 14.22 -15.61 12.23
CA TYR A 341 15.15 -16.12 11.22
C TYR A 341 14.54 -17.25 10.37
N ALA A 342 13.51 -17.92 10.86
CA ALA A 342 12.73 -18.90 10.11
C ALA A 342 12.08 -18.35 8.81
N ILE A 343 11.91 -17.01 8.69
CA ILE A 343 11.35 -16.39 7.49
C ILE A 343 12.38 -16.20 6.37
N ILE A 344 13.69 -16.40 6.63
CA ILE A 344 14.74 -16.09 5.66
C ILE A 344 14.59 -16.85 4.33
N PRO A 345 14.29 -18.15 4.30
CA PRO A 345 14.04 -18.86 3.04
C PRO A 345 12.84 -18.26 2.29
N PHE A 346 11.74 -18.00 2.99
CA PHE A 346 10.55 -17.36 2.42
C PHE A 346 10.87 -16.02 1.76
N ILE A 347 11.45 -15.07 2.48
CA ILE A 347 11.72 -13.73 1.97
C ILE A 347 12.77 -13.73 0.84
N SER A 348 13.67 -14.70 0.82
CA SER A 348 14.70 -14.83 -0.19
C SER A 348 14.11 -15.21 -1.55
N TRP A 349 13.15 -16.12 -1.60
CA TRP A 349 12.41 -16.43 -2.81
C TRP A 349 11.40 -15.33 -3.14
N ALA A 350 10.60 -14.94 -2.17
CA ALA A 350 9.50 -14.00 -2.37
C ALA A 350 9.97 -12.65 -2.93
N ILE A 351 11.14 -12.13 -2.56
CA ILE A 351 11.62 -10.83 -3.05
C ILE A 351 11.73 -10.78 -4.58
N MET A 352 11.99 -11.93 -5.23
CA MET A 352 12.12 -12.03 -6.70
C MET A 352 10.79 -11.75 -7.42
N CYS A 353 9.64 -11.90 -6.75
CA CYS A 353 8.34 -11.60 -7.33
C CYS A 353 8.22 -10.13 -7.81
N ASN A 354 9.00 -9.22 -7.21
CA ASN A 354 8.95 -7.80 -7.55
C ASN A 354 9.40 -7.49 -8.98
N ILE A 355 10.14 -8.39 -9.66
CA ILE A 355 10.45 -8.28 -11.09
C ILE A 355 9.15 -8.38 -11.90
N PHE A 356 8.37 -9.43 -11.66
CA PHE A 356 7.10 -9.67 -12.35
C PHE A 356 6.04 -8.64 -11.95
N LYS A 357 6.04 -8.25 -10.67
CA LYS A 357 5.18 -7.17 -10.16
C LYS A 357 5.44 -5.85 -10.89
N ALA A 358 6.69 -5.48 -11.16
CA ALA A 358 7.01 -4.26 -11.90
C ALA A 358 6.42 -4.28 -13.32
N VAL A 359 6.45 -5.42 -13.98
CA VAL A 359 5.92 -5.58 -15.35
C VAL A 359 4.39 -5.56 -15.35
N SER A 360 3.76 -6.41 -14.54
CA SER A 360 2.29 -6.53 -14.47
C SER A 360 1.64 -5.23 -14.02
N TRP A 361 2.21 -4.57 -13.01
CA TRP A 361 1.71 -3.32 -12.46
C TRP A 361 1.68 -2.19 -13.50
N CYS A 362 2.76 -2.00 -14.28
CA CYS A 362 2.77 -1.00 -15.36
C CYS A 362 1.76 -1.30 -16.46
N MET A 363 1.59 -2.58 -16.82
CA MET A 363 0.57 -2.98 -17.80
C MET A 363 -0.85 -2.78 -17.26
N ALA A 364 -1.12 -3.12 -15.99
CA ALA A 364 -2.42 -2.94 -15.33
C ALA A 364 -2.86 -1.48 -15.30
N PHE A 365 -1.92 -0.55 -15.04
CA PHE A 365 -2.24 0.89 -15.11
C PHE A 365 -2.74 1.35 -16.47
N SER A 366 -2.34 0.69 -17.56
CA SER A 366 -2.87 1.01 -18.91
C SER A 366 -4.36 0.68 -19.05
N ILE A 367 -4.85 -0.34 -18.34
CA ILE A 367 -6.27 -0.72 -18.33
C ILE A 367 -7.08 0.40 -17.64
N ILE A 368 -6.60 0.87 -16.48
CA ILE A 368 -7.25 1.96 -15.75
C ILE A 368 -7.19 3.27 -16.53
N ALA A 369 -6.04 3.58 -17.15
CA ALA A 369 -5.85 4.80 -17.93
C ALA A 369 -6.74 4.86 -19.17
N LYS A 370 -7.05 3.71 -19.78
CA LYS A 370 -8.01 3.58 -20.89
C LYS A 370 -9.48 3.59 -20.44
N GLY A 371 -9.75 3.61 -19.13
CA GLY A 371 -11.10 3.65 -18.56
C GLY A 371 -11.81 2.28 -18.51
N ASP A 372 -11.11 1.19 -18.78
CA ASP A 372 -11.67 -0.17 -18.83
C ASP A 372 -11.79 -0.81 -17.44
N GLY A 373 -12.49 -0.15 -16.51
CA GLY A 373 -12.64 -0.60 -15.12
C GLY A 373 -13.16 -2.03 -14.98
N LYS A 374 -14.02 -2.51 -15.89
CA LYS A 374 -14.52 -3.89 -15.90
C LYS A 374 -13.38 -4.91 -16.08
N TYR A 375 -12.49 -4.68 -17.04
CA TYR A 375 -11.35 -5.57 -17.26
C TYR A 375 -10.36 -5.53 -16.11
N TYR A 376 -10.18 -4.34 -15.51
CA TYR A 376 -9.35 -4.19 -14.32
C TYR A 376 -9.87 -5.04 -13.16
N VAL A 377 -11.16 -4.96 -12.83
CA VAL A 377 -11.77 -5.76 -11.75
C VAL A 377 -11.67 -7.26 -12.04
N ILE A 378 -11.87 -7.67 -13.30
CA ILE A 378 -11.75 -9.08 -13.69
C ILE A 378 -10.30 -9.57 -13.53
N THR A 379 -9.31 -8.80 -14.02
CA THR A 379 -7.90 -9.19 -13.90
C THR A 379 -7.44 -9.27 -12.44
N GLU A 380 -7.82 -8.31 -11.60
CA GLU A 380 -7.53 -8.34 -10.15
C GLU A 380 -8.25 -9.50 -9.44
N GLY A 381 -9.50 -9.77 -9.81
CA GLY A 381 -10.27 -10.88 -9.21
C GLY A 381 -9.67 -12.24 -9.54
N VAL A 382 -9.32 -12.47 -10.79
CA VAL A 382 -8.67 -13.74 -11.24
C VAL A 382 -7.31 -13.88 -10.57
N ASP A 383 -6.52 -12.78 -10.51
CA ASP A 383 -5.22 -12.75 -9.84
C ASP A 383 -5.33 -13.12 -8.36
N ALA A 384 -6.28 -12.54 -7.65
CA ALA A 384 -6.47 -12.81 -6.23
C ALA A 384 -6.83 -14.27 -5.95
N ILE A 385 -7.67 -14.90 -6.80
CA ILE A 385 -8.03 -16.31 -6.69
C ILE A 385 -6.81 -17.21 -6.95
N ILE A 386 -6.07 -16.94 -8.02
CA ILE A 386 -4.86 -17.70 -8.36
C ILE A 386 -3.80 -17.54 -7.26
N GLY A 387 -3.60 -16.32 -6.76
CA GLY A 387 -2.67 -16.04 -5.67
C GLY A 387 -3.02 -16.82 -4.40
N LEU A 388 -4.31 -16.85 -4.01
CA LEU A 388 -4.78 -17.61 -2.86
C LEU A 388 -4.53 -19.11 -3.06
N ALA A 389 -4.90 -19.66 -4.23
CA ALA A 389 -4.74 -21.07 -4.54
C ALA A 389 -3.25 -21.49 -4.53
N LEU A 390 -2.37 -20.69 -5.16
CA LEU A 390 -0.93 -20.96 -5.17
C LEU A 390 -0.34 -20.89 -3.76
N ASN A 391 -0.69 -19.89 -2.96
CA ASN A 391 -0.18 -19.77 -1.60
C ASN A 391 -0.59 -20.96 -0.73
N ILE A 392 -1.85 -21.39 -0.80
CA ILE A 392 -2.34 -22.58 -0.07
C ILE A 392 -1.61 -23.84 -0.53
N LEU A 393 -1.53 -24.05 -1.86
CA LEU A 393 -0.91 -25.24 -2.45
C LEU A 393 0.57 -25.34 -2.04
N PHE A 394 1.33 -24.29 -2.25
CA PHE A 394 2.78 -24.30 -1.99
C PHE A 394 3.10 -24.33 -0.50
N TYR A 395 2.26 -23.72 0.35
CA TYR A 395 2.40 -23.84 1.79
C TYR A 395 2.22 -25.30 2.26
N LYS A 396 1.22 -26.00 1.74
CA LYS A 396 0.99 -27.42 2.10
C LYS A 396 2.15 -28.35 1.75
N TYR A 397 2.89 -28.05 0.68
CA TYR A 397 4.01 -28.89 0.24
C TYR A 397 5.36 -28.49 0.84
N TRP A 398 5.61 -27.20 1.03
CA TRP A 398 6.94 -26.67 1.43
C TRP A 398 6.88 -25.65 2.57
N GLY A 399 5.78 -25.55 3.28
CA GLY A 399 5.63 -24.60 4.40
C GLY A 399 5.84 -23.14 3.98
N LEU A 400 6.43 -22.35 4.88
CA LEU A 400 6.70 -20.93 4.65
C LEU A 400 7.58 -20.67 3.43
N GLU A 401 8.59 -21.49 3.18
CA GLU A 401 9.46 -21.35 2.01
C GLU A 401 8.65 -21.45 0.71
N GLY A 402 7.71 -22.39 0.66
CA GLY A 402 6.81 -22.58 -0.46
C GLY A 402 6.02 -21.32 -0.83
N ILE A 403 5.62 -20.51 0.15
CA ILE A 403 4.95 -19.23 -0.11
C ILE A 403 5.87 -18.30 -0.92
N GLY A 404 7.18 -18.32 -0.68
CA GLY A 404 8.15 -17.54 -1.43
C GLY A 404 8.14 -17.88 -2.93
N ILE A 405 8.09 -19.15 -3.24
CA ILE A 405 7.99 -19.66 -4.62
C ILE A 405 6.61 -19.34 -5.20
N ALA A 406 5.54 -19.53 -4.41
CA ALA A 406 4.18 -19.19 -4.80
C ALA A 406 4.06 -17.72 -5.24
N TYR A 407 4.73 -16.79 -4.57
CA TYR A 407 4.72 -15.37 -4.93
C TYR A 407 5.35 -15.10 -6.30
N ILE A 408 6.42 -15.80 -6.66
CA ILE A 408 7.02 -15.69 -8.00
C ILE A 408 6.01 -16.14 -9.06
N LEU A 409 5.41 -17.30 -8.86
CA LEU A 409 4.42 -17.86 -9.79
C LEU A 409 3.15 -17.02 -9.84
N TRP A 410 2.70 -16.50 -8.71
CA TRP A 410 1.55 -15.61 -8.63
C TRP A 410 1.75 -14.35 -9.48
N PHE A 411 2.82 -13.58 -9.25
CA PHE A 411 3.06 -12.36 -10.05
C PHE A 411 3.42 -12.66 -11.50
N LEU A 412 3.98 -13.84 -11.79
CA LEU A 412 4.17 -14.30 -13.16
C LEU A 412 2.82 -14.57 -13.84
N SER A 413 1.88 -15.26 -13.16
CA SER A 413 0.53 -15.47 -13.66
C SER A 413 -0.20 -14.16 -13.86
N TYR A 414 -0.02 -13.19 -12.97
CA TYR A 414 -0.56 -11.85 -13.13
C TYR A 414 -0.02 -11.12 -14.37
N CYS A 415 1.27 -11.28 -14.69
CA CYS A 415 1.82 -10.79 -15.96
C CYS A 415 1.08 -11.39 -17.17
N VAL A 416 0.75 -12.68 -17.11
CA VAL A 416 0.01 -13.35 -18.19
C VAL A 416 -1.43 -12.82 -18.26
N ILE A 417 -2.13 -12.74 -17.13
CA ILE A 417 -3.52 -12.26 -17.05
C ILE A 417 -3.65 -10.85 -17.60
N VAL A 418 -2.81 -9.91 -17.13
CA VAL A 418 -2.83 -8.51 -17.61
C VAL A 418 -2.34 -8.45 -19.06
N GLY A 419 -1.38 -9.32 -19.42
CA GLY A 419 -0.87 -9.48 -20.77
C GLY A 419 -1.96 -9.83 -21.78
N THR A 420 -2.95 -10.67 -21.42
CA THR A 420 -4.09 -10.97 -22.32
C THR A 420 -4.85 -9.73 -22.74
N VAL A 421 -5.01 -8.77 -21.83
CA VAL A 421 -5.65 -7.48 -22.13
C VAL A 421 -4.70 -6.56 -22.89
N TYR A 422 -3.45 -6.44 -22.42
CA TYR A 422 -2.46 -5.53 -23.00
C TYR A 422 -2.07 -5.90 -24.44
N PHE A 423 -1.75 -7.19 -24.70
CA PHE A 423 -1.34 -7.68 -26.02
C PHE A 423 -2.53 -8.10 -26.87
N GLY A 424 -3.55 -8.75 -26.28
CA GLY A 424 -4.69 -9.28 -27.00
C GLY A 424 -5.72 -8.20 -27.35
N LYS A 425 -6.30 -7.55 -26.33
CA LYS A 425 -7.35 -6.54 -26.55
C LYS A 425 -6.80 -5.23 -27.13
N TYR A 426 -5.74 -4.67 -26.51
CA TYR A 426 -5.20 -3.37 -26.97
C TYR A 426 -4.18 -3.50 -28.09
N LYS A 427 -3.73 -4.72 -28.42
CA LYS A 427 -2.72 -4.99 -29.45
C LYS A 427 -1.42 -4.20 -29.26
N LEU A 428 -1.13 -3.82 -28.00
CA LEU A 428 0.10 -3.12 -27.64
C LEU A 428 1.26 -4.11 -27.58
N ARG A 429 2.50 -3.62 -27.72
CA ARG A 429 3.70 -4.44 -27.61
C ARG A 429 4.70 -3.75 -26.67
N LEU A 430 5.44 -4.53 -25.92
CA LEU A 430 6.57 -4.00 -25.14
C LEU A 430 7.79 -3.83 -26.06
N SER A 431 8.69 -2.92 -25.70
CA SER A 431 9.95 -2.75 -26.41
C SER A 431 10.90 -3.92 -26.15
N SER A 432 11.82 -4.21 -27.08
CA SER A 432 12.85 -5.25 -26.90
C SER A 432 13.76 -4.97 -25.69
N GLU A 433 13.92 -3.71 -25.32
CA GLU A 433 14.69 -3.29 -24.14
C GLU A 433 14.07 -3.80 -22.83
N VAL A 434 12.73 -3.88 -22.76
CA VAL A 434 12.01 -4.44 -21.59
C VAL A 434 12.38 -5.91 -21.40
N TYR A 435 12.29 -6.72 -22.46
CA TYR A 435 12.61 -8.15 -22.36
C TYR A 435 14.06 -8.39 -21.95
N LYS A 436 15.00 -7.63 -22.53
CA LYS A 436 16.42 -7.69 -22.13
C LYS A 436 16.60 -7.34 -20.66
N THR A 437 15.94 -6.28 -20.19
CA THR A 437 16.07 -5.86 -18.79
C THR A 437 15.46 -6.89 -17.84
N ILE A 438 14.33 -7.52 -18.19
CA ILE A 438 13.71 -8.61 -17.41
C ILE A 438 14.71 -9.78 -17.27
N VAL A 439 15.28 -10.25 -18.38
CA VAL A 439 16.24 -11.36 -18.36
C VAL A 439 17.46 -11.01 -17.51
N VAL A 440 18.03 -9.82 -17.69
CA VAL A 440 19.17 -9.36 -16.88
C VAL A 440 18.80 -9.28 -15.40
N SER A 441 17.61 -8.80 -15.07
CA SER A 441 17.13 -8.71 -13.67
C SER A 441 16.98 -10.10 -13.05
N ILE A 442 16.37 -11.05 -13.77
CA ILE A 442 16.19 -12.43 -13.29
C ILE A 442 17.57 -13.09 -13.07
N VAL A 443 18.44 -13.06 -14.07
CA VAL A 443 19.77 -13.68 -13.98
C VAL A 443 20.60 -13.05 -12.86
N SER A 444 20.62 -11.73 -12.76
CA SER A 444 21.39 -11.03 -11.72
C SER A 444 20.88 -11.35 -10.31
N THR A 445 19.55 -11.47 -10.12
CA THR A 445 18.97 -11.76 -8.81
C THR A 445 19.17 -13.23 -8.43
N LEU A 446 19.06 -14.16 -9.38
CA LEU A 446 19.35 -15.58 -9.14
C LEU A 446 20.82 -15.81 -8.82
N LEU A 447 21.73 -15.16 -9.56
CA LEU A 447 23.16 -15.21 -9.26
C LEU A 447 23.47 -14.64 -7.87
N ALA A 448 22.84 -13.51 -7.52
CA ALA A 448 23.01 -12.94 -6.20
C ALA A 448 22.49 -13.88 -5.09
N TYR A 449 21.33 -14.52 -5.29
CA TYR A 449 20.81 -15.50 -4.35
C TYR A 449 21.78 -16.66 -4.14
N TRP A 450 22.26 -17.27 -5.23
CA TRP A 450 23.19 -18.40 -5.18
C TRP A 450 24.53 -18.03 -4.53
N VAL A 451 25.13 -16.90 -4.92
CA VAL A 451 26.40 -16.42 -4.33
C VAL A 451 26.26 -16.14 -2.84
N MET A 452 25.14 -15.60 -2.40
CA MET A 452 24.93 -15.23 -0.98
C MET A 452 24.53 -16.40 -0.10
N ASP A 453 24.11 -17.50 -0.66
CA ASP A 453 23.77 -18.72 0.07
C ASP A 453 24.98 -19.65 0.22
N GLU A 454 25.83 -19.76 -0.81
CA GLU A 454 26.96 -20.66 -0.91
C GLU A 454 28.30 -20.04 -0.49
N MET A 455 28.45 -18.70 -0.62
CA MET A 455 29.75 -18.05 -0.42
C MET A 455 29.88 -17.32 0.94
N PRO A 456 31.09 -17.27 1.49
CA PRO A 456 31.34 -16.53 2.73
C PRO A 456 31.08 -15.02 2.55
N MET A 457 30.58 -14.41 3.60
CA MET A 457 30.02 -13.04 3.62
C MET A 457 31.00 -11.96 3.10
N TRP A 458 32.33 -12.14 3.31
CA TRP A 458 33.34 -11.18 2.84
C TRP A 458 33.47 -11.14 1.30
N LEU A 459 33.23 -12.26 0.61
CA LEU A 459 33.25 -12.32 -0.84
C LEU A 459 32.03 -11.65 -1.46
N SER A 460 30.89 -11.75 -0.78
CA SER A 460 29.64 -11.11 -1.22
C SER A 460 29.72 -9.58 -1.22
N ILE A 461 30.55 -8.97 -0.36
CA ILE A 461 30.82 -7.53 -0.32
C ILE A 461 31.43 -7.02 -1.64
N VAL A 462 32.24 -7.86 -2.32
CA VAL A 462 32.86 -7.49 -3.60
C VAL A 462 31.89 -7.62 -4.77
N VAL A 463 31.03 -8.65 -4.75
CA VAL A 463 30.06 -8.92 -5.84
C VAL A 463 28.92 -7.90 -5.88
N LEU A 464 28.52 -7.36 -4.73
CA LEU A 464 27.45 -6.35 -4.60
C LEU A 464 27.70 -5.07 -5.42
N PRO A 465 28.84 -4.38 -5.29
CA PRO A 465 29.11 -3.18 -6.07
C PRO A 465 29.18 -3.47 -7.58
N MET A 466 29.68 -4.63 -7.97
CA MET A 466 29.75 -5.02 -9.39
C MET A 466 28.36 -5.23 -9.98
N GLY A 467 27.47 -5.92 -9.27
CA GLY A 467 26.06 -6.07 -9.67
C GLY A 467 25.33 -4.72 -9.73
N ALA A 468 25.52 -3.84 -8.75
CA ALA A 468 24.92 -2.52 -8.73
C ALA A 468 25.44 -1.61 -9.86
N MET A 469 26.73 -1.70 -10.24
CA MET A 469 27.31 -0.90 -11.33
C MET A 469 26.70 -1.22 -12.68
N VAL A 470 26.29 -2.46 -12.93
CA VAL A 470 25.61 -2.87 -14.17
C VAL A 470 24.33 -2.08 -14.36
N PHE A 471 23.59 -1.77 -13.26
CA PHE A 471 22.33 -1.06 -13.30
C PHE A 471 22.50 0.47 -13.23
N LEU A 472 23.55 0.98 -12.61
CA LEU A 472 23.77 2.43 -12.49
C LEU A 472 24.11 3.11 -13.83
N ARG A 473 24.80 2.44 -14.73
CA ARG A 473 25.15 3.00 -16.06
C ARG A 473 23.91 3.23 -16.95
N PRO A 474 23.01 2.27 -17.14
CA PRO A 474 21.75 2.49 -17.86
C PRO A 474 20.86 3.54 -17.18
N LEU A 475 20.79 3.57 -15.86
CA LEU A 475 20.02 4.54 -15.09
C LEU A 475 20.51 5.97 -15.35
N LYS A 476 21.81 6.22 -15.31
CA LYS A 476 22.41 7.52 -15.67
C LYS A 476 22.10 7.92 -17.10
N ARG A 477 22.13 6.99 -18.07
CA ARG A 477 21.78 7.26 -19.47
C ARG A 477 20.31 7.63 -19.65
N LEU A 478 19.39 6.93 -18.97
CA LEU A 478 17.96 7.24 -19.00
C LEU A 478 17.69 8.60 -18.37
N TRP A 479 18.33 8.91 -17.24
CA TRP A 479 18.16 10.17 -16.55
C TRP A 479 18.68 11.36 -17.38
N SER A 480 19.81 11.20 -18.05
CA SER A 480 20.38 12.22 -18.95
C SER A 480 19.51 12.44 -20.21
N ARG A 481 18.92 11.40 -20.78
CA ARG A 481 17.97 11.49 -21.91
C ARG A 481 16.66 12.19 -21.50
N ASN A 482 16.14 11.91 -20.30
CA ASN A 482 14.94 12.55 -19.78
C ASN A 482 15.16 14.05 -19.51
N LYS A 483 16.37 14.44 -19.09
CA LYS A 483 16.76 15.84 -18.91
C LYS A 483 16.86 16.61 -20.25
N LYS A 484 17.37 15.96 -21.30
CA LYS A 484 17.39 16.51 -22.66
C LYS A 484 16.00 16.61 -23.30
N SER A 485 15.13 15.62 -23.09
CA SER A 485 13.75 15.66 -23.57
C SER A 485 12.91 16.77 -22.92
N LYS A 486 13.14 17.04 -21.63
CA LYS A 486 12.49 18.18 -20.93
C LYS A 486 12.99 19.54 -21.46
N SER A 487 14.24 19.65 -21.88
CA SER A 487 14.78 20.90 -22.45
C SER A 487 14.38 21.15 -23.91
N LEU A 488 13.83 20.15 -24.60
CA LEU A 488 13.29 20.28 -25.99
C LEU A 488 11.77 20.56 -25.99
N LEU A 489 11.12 20.48 -24.84
CA LEU A 489 9.69 20.76 -24.65
C LEU A 489 9.43 22.07 -23.88
N THR A 490 10.48 22.76 -23.47
CA THR A 490 10.48 24.15 -22.98
C THR A 490 11.03 25.11 -24.03
#